data_fe1085d8ff5f514b0e3613c5184bb461
#
_entry.id   fe1085d8ff5f514b0e3613c5184bb461
#
_cell.length_a   1.000
_cell.length_b   1.000
_cell.length_c   1.000
_cell.angle_alpha   90.00
_cell.angle_beta   90.00
_cell.angle_gamma   90.00
#
_symmetry.space_group_name_H-M   'P 1'
#
loop_
_entity.id
_entity.type
_entity.pdbx_description
1 polymer ?
#
loop_
_entity_poly.entity_id
_entity_poly.type
_entity_poly.pdbx_seq_one_letter_code
_entity_poly.pdbx_strand_id
1 'polypeptide(L)'
;LRGIGIANPIEVAGGPLKQVRKDIARITVRLDGQIVITPGLMSVGQGHETALARMASIRLGVDMDNISYQQGDTDLLPSGKGSGGSAATVIGGAAVHVALNEFVAAGKSIAAGVLGCEIDHVAFDAGLFSNPSNTTLKPMNWTDIAAHSNATGGLSVLGEFLPPDVTYPNGCHICEIEIDPATGKVSFADYVVVEDVGTVLNA
;
A
#
# COMPACT_ATOMS: atom_id res chain seq x y z
N LEU A 1 -31.88 -13.06 -28.20
CA LEU A 1 -30.83 -12.46 -29.02
C LEU A 1 -29.49 -12.62 -28.29
N ARG A 2 -28.41 -12.85 -29.07
CA ARG A 2 -27.06 -13.01 -28.49
C ARG A 2 -26.10 -12.02 -29.13
N GLY A 3 -25.20 -11.44 -28.37
CA GLY A 3 -24.23 -10.48 -28.86
C GLY A 3 -22.89 -10.60 -28.13
N ILE A 4 -21.81 -10.22 -28.82
CA ILE A 4 -20.45 -10.16 -28.29
C ILE A 4 -19.95 -8.72 -28.43
N GLY A 5 -19.36 -8.18 -27.35
CA GLY A 5 -18.64 -6.92 -27.32
C GLY A 5 -17.17 -7.13 -26.95
N ILE A 6 -16.29 -6.33 -27.54
CA ILE A 6 -14.87 -6.32 -27.26
C ILE A 6 -14.45 -4.90 -26.94
N ALA A 7 -13.70 -4.71 -25.84
CA ALA A 7 -13.05 -3.45 -25.47
C ALA A 7 -11.56 -3.69 -25.21
N ASN A 8 -10.73 -2.81 -25.76
CA ASN A 8 -9.26 -2.91 -25.61
C ASN A 8 -8.72 -1.59 -25.05
N PRO A 9 -8.90 -1.32 -23.76
CA PRO A 9 -8.48 -0.08 -23.15
C PRO A 9 -6.96 0.01 -22.97
N ILE A 10 -6.45 1.23 -23.07
CA ILE A 10 -5.15 1.63 -22.54
C ILE A 10 -5.35 2.92 -21.76
N GLU A 11 -4.84 2.96 -20.53
CA GLU A 11 -5.01 4.09 -19.62
C GLU A 11 -3.67 4.79 -19.38
N VAL A 12 -3.69 6.10 -19.20
CA VAL A 12 -2.56 6.86 -18.67
C VAL A 12 -2.69 6.87 -17.15
N ALA A 13 -1.84 6.12 -16.45
CA ALA A 13 -1.82 6.06 -15.00
C ALA A 13 -0.62 6.82 -14.42
N GLY A 14 -0.82 7.50 -13.29
CA GLY A 14 0.19 8.35 -12.65
C GLY A 14 -0.07 9.85 -12.82
N GLY A 15 -1.25 10.25 -13.25
CA GLY A 15 -1.68 11.63 -13.43
C GLY A 15 -1.66 12.10 -14.88
N PRO A 16 -1.93 13.39 -15.12
CA PRO A 16 -1.91 13.95 -16.47
C PRO A 16 -0.53 13.86 -17.10
N LEU A 17 -0.49 13.60 -18.41
CA LEU A 17 0.75 13.64 -19.19
C LEU A 17 1.53 14.93 -18.93
N LYS A 18 2.84 14.81 -18.72
CA LYS A 18 3.78 15.91 -18.46
C LYS A 18 3.56 16.66 -17.14
N GLN A 19 2.76 16.15 -16.22
CA GLN A 19 2.55 16.69 -14.88
C GLN A 19 2.82 15.63 -13.83
N VAL A 20 4.06 15.18 -13.74
CA VAL A 20 4.48 14.26 -12.69
C VAL A 20 4.19 14.89 -11.32
N ARG A 21 3.49 14.16 -10.48
CA ARG A 21 3.10 14.59 -9.13
C ARG A 21 3.71 13.66 -8.11
N LYS A 22 4.24 14.23 -7.05
CA LYS A 22 4.65 13.45 -5.89
C LYS A 22 3.45 13.24 -4.96
N ASP A 23 3.51 12.15 -4.21
CA ASP A 23 2.64 11.93 -3.06
C ASP A 23 3.46 11.47 -1.86
N ILE A 24 2.84 11.52 -0.69
CA ILE A 24 3.45 11.16 0.58
C ILE A 24 2.57 10.19 1.34
N ALA A 25 3.17 9.42 2.22
CA ALA A 25 2.45 8.58 3.16
C ALA A 25 3.19 8.55 4.50
N ARG A 26 2.44 8.46 5.59
CA ARG A 26 2.97 8.28 6.93
C ARG A 26 2.62 6.88 7.42
N ILE A 27 3.61 6.20 8.00
CA ILE A 27 3.41 4.96 8.75
C ILE A 27 3.78 5.21 10.20
N THR A 28 2.89 4.83 11.10
CA THR A 28 3.11 4.99 12.55
C THR A 28 2.82 3.66 13.24
N VAL A 29 3.64 3.26 14.21
CA VAL A 29 3.24 2.27 15.22
C VAL A 29 2.99 3.01 16.53
N ARG A 30 1.81 2.80 17.09
CA ARG A 30 1.41 3.34 18.40
C ARG A 30 1.98 2.48 19.54
N LEU A 31 1.95 3.01 20.75
CA LEU A 31 2.44 2.29 21.94
C LEU A 31 1.65 1.00 22.23
N ASP A 32 0.40 0.90 21.75
CA ASP A 32 -0.42 -0.31 21.84
C ASP A 32 -0.09 -1.34 20.74
N GLY A 33 0.85 -1.04 19.84
CA GLY A 33 1.27 -1.89 18.73
C GLY A 33 0.44 -1.74 17.45
N GLN A 34 -0.61 -0.91 17.44
CA GLN A 34 -1.39 -0.67 16.23
C GLN A 34 -0.56 0.10 15.20
N ILE A 35 -0.54 -0.42 13.98
CA ILE A 35 0.04 0.26 12.81
C ILE A 35 -1.03 1.17 12.19
N VAL A 36 -0.65 2.40 11.90
CA VAL A 36 -1.51 3.39 11.24
C VAL A 36 -0.90 3.76 9.90
N ILE A 37 -1.66 3.60 8.82
CA ILE A 37 -1.33 4.08 7.49
C ILE A 37 -2.08 5.38 7.25
N THR A 38 -1.35 6.46 7.01
CA THR A 38 -1.93 7.76 6.64
C THR A 38 -1.39 8.16 5.27
N PRO A 39 -2.10 7.83 4.18
CA PRO A 39 -1.66 8.16 2.83
C PRO A 39 -2.14 9.54 2.40
N GLY A 40 -1.42 10.17 1.47
CA GLY A 40 -1.84 11.40 0.79
C GLY A 40 -2.94 11.20 -0.23
N LEU A 41 -3.17 9.95 -0.65
CA LEU A 41 -4.31 9.56 -1.50
C LEU A 41 -5.62 9.49 -0.69
N MET A 42 -6.75 9.46 -1.39
CA MET A 42 -8.07 9.35 -0.77
C MET A 42 -8.87 8.22 -1.42
N SER A 43 -9.45 7.37 -0.59
CA SER A 43 -10.42 6.35 -1.03
C SER A 43 -11.83 6.95 -1.03
N VAL A 44 -12.55 6.71 -2.12
CA VAL A 44 -13.97 7.05 -2.28
C VAL A 44 -14.78 5.83 -2.76
N GLY A 45 -14.36 4.64 -2.29
CA GLY A 45 -14.98 3.35 -2.60
C GLY A 45 -14.12 2.39 -3.44
N GLN A 46 -12.87 2.76 -3.79
CA GLN A 46 -11.99 1.91 -4.63
C GLN A 46 -11.25 0.80 -3.87
N GLY A 47 -11.46 0.65 -2.55
CA GLY A 47 -10.83 -0.41 -1.75
C GLY A 47 -9.36 -0.16 -1.41
N HIS A 48 -8.89 1.08 -1.42
CA HIS A 48 -7.49 1.41 -1.08
C HIS A 48 -7.13 0.98 0.35
N GLU A 49 -8.05 1.11 1.29
CA GLU A 49 -7.86 0.67 2.67
C GLU A 49 -7.41 -0.81 2.73
N THR A 50 -8.18 -1.70 2.08
CA THR A 50 -7.88 -3.13 2.05
C THR A 50 -6.56 -3.42 1.33
N ALA A 51 -6.35 -2.81 0.16
CA ALA A 51 -5.15 -3.08 -0.65
C ALA A 51 -3.87 -2.62 0.05
N LEU A 52 -3.88 -1.42 0.66
CA LEU A 52 -2.73 -0.86 1.35
C LEU A 52 -2.48 -1.52 2.71
N ALA A 53 -3.54 -1.90 3.44
CA ALA A 53 -3.41 -2.68 4.67
C ALA A 53 -2.78 -4.05 4.38
N ARG A 54 -3.18 -4.73 3.29
CA ARG A 54 -2.56 -5.99 2.88
C ARG A 54 -1.07 -5.82 2.52
N MET A 55 -0.72 -4.77 1.78
CA MET A 55 0.68 -4.47 1.46
C MET A 55 1.50 -4.24 2.74
N ALA A 56 0.97 -3.49 3.69
CA ALA A 56 1.62 -3.25 4.97
C ALA A 56 1.72 -4.52 5.83
N SER A 57 0.65 -5.32 5.90
CA SER A 57 0.62 -6.60 6.61
C SER A 57 1.74 -7.52 6.13
N ILE A 58 1.86 -7.71 4.82
CA ILE A 58 2.91 -8.53 4.21
C ILE A 58 4.30 -7.96 4.51
N ARG A 59 4.48 -6.64 4.34
CA ARG A 59 5.80 -6.00 4.51
C ARG A 59 6.26 -5.95 5.96
N LEU A 60 5.31 -5.74 6.89
CA LEU A 60 5.62 -5.55 8.32
C LEU A 60 5.46 -6.83 9.16
N GLY A 61 4.92 -7.91 8.59
CA GLY A 61 4.68 -9.16 9.30
C GLY A 61 3.67 -9.01 10.45
N VAL A 62 2.59 -8.25 10.22
CA VAL A 62 1.51 -8.03 11.20
C VAL A 62 0.16 -8.40 10.61
N ASP A 63 -0.77 -8.83 11.45
CA ASP A 63 -2.13 -9.12 11.00
C ASP A 63 -2.85 -7.84 10.53
N MET A 64 -3.72 -7.97 9.53
CA MET A 64 -4.49 -6.84 9.00
C MET A 64 -5.37 -6.17 10.07
N ASP A 65 -5.84 -6.93 11.05
CA ASP A 65 -6.63 -6.41 12.16
C ASP A 65 -5.85 -5.44 13.07
N ASN A 66 -4.52 -5.50 13.01
CA ASN A 66 -3.62 -4.57 13.71
C ASN A 66 -3.24 -3.35 12.86
N ILE A 67 -3.86 -3.17 11.69
CA ILE A 67 -3.60 -2.05 10.80
C ILE A 67 -4.85 -1.18 10.70
N SER A 68 -4.70 0.12 10.92
CA SER A 68 -5.73 1.12 10.68
C SER A 68 -5.34 2.04 9.53
N TYR A 69 -6.34 2.56 8.83
CA TYR A 69 -6.20 3.45 7.70
C TYR A 69 -6.85 4.79 8.04
N GLN A 70 -6.09 5.88 7.93
CA GLN A 70 -6.57 7.23 8.23
C GLN A 70 -6.31 8.13 7.02
N GLN A 71 -7.37 8.74 6.50
CA GLN A 71 -7.28 9.63 5.33
C GLN A 71 -8.05 10.93 5.53
N GLY A 72 -7.73 11.93 4.71
CA GLY A 72 -8.51 13.17 4.62
C GLY A 72 -8.32 14.14 5.77
N ASP A 73 -7.35 13.91 6.64
CA ASP A 73 -6.99 14.79 7.75
C ASP A 73 -5.70 15.56 7.43
N THR A 74 -5.82 16.87 7.26
CA THR A 74 -4.71 17.76 6.91
C THR A 74 -3.78 18.05 8.07
N ASP A 75 -4.16 17.71 9.30
CA ASP A 75 -3.28 17.83 10.48
C ASP A 75 -2.30 16.66 10.57
N LEU A 76 -2.62 15.54 9.93
CA LEU A 76 -1.80 14.33 9.95
C LEU A 76 -0.72 14.32 8.85
N LEU A 77 -0.94 15.01 7.73
CA LEU A 77 -0.02 15.06 6.60
C LEU A 77 0.18 16.49 6.11
N PRO A 78 1.42 16.89 5.78
CA PRO A 78 1.72 18.23 5.27
C PRO A 78 1.18 18.47 3.85
N SER A 79 0.86 17.41 3.11
CA SER A 79 0.26 17.47 1.77
C SER A 79 -0.43 16.14 1.43
N GLY A 80 -1.25 16.16 0.39
CA GLY A 80 -1.89 15.00 -0.19
C GLY A 80 -2.54 15.36 -1.51
N LYS A 81 -2.59 14.44 -2.45
CA LYS A 81 -3.16 14.70 -3.79
C LYS A 81 -4.59 14.18 -3.94
N GLY A 82 -5.05 13.38 -2.97
CA GLY A 82 -6.30 12.66 -3.13
C GLY A 82 -6.22 11.62 -4.23
N SER A 83 -7.34 11.32 -4.89
CA SER A 83 -7.40 10.35 -5.98
C SER A 83 -7.89 11.01 -7.25
N GLY A 84 -7.16 10.82 -8.36
CA GLY A 84 -7.51 11.34 -9.68
C GLY A 84 -6.41 11.03 -10.70
N GLY A 85 -6.78 10.94 -11.99
CA GLY A 85 -5.84 10.65 -13.07
C GLY A 85 -5.15 9.30 -12.94
N SER A 86 -5.84 8.27 -12.45
CA SER A 86 -5.33 6.92 -12.23
C SER A 86 -4.02 6.88 -11.42
N ALA A 87 -3.87 7.81 -10.46
CA ALA A 87 -2.62 8.02 -9.72
C ALA A 87 -2.60 7.34 -8.34
N ALA A 88 -3.74 6.93 -7.81
CA ALA A 88 -3.83 6.48 -6.42
C ALA A 88 -2.88 5.31 -6.11
N THR A 89 -2.90 4.24 -6.90
CA THR A 89 -2.01 3.08 -6.69
C THR A 89 -0.58 3.38 -7.14
N VAL A 90 -0.41 3.98 -8.32
CA VAL A 90 0.90 4.20 -8.95
C VAL A 90 1.75 5.18 -8.14
N ILE A 91 1.17 6.25 -7.61
CA ILE A 91 1.90 7.26 -6.86
C ILE A 91 1.66 7.11 -5.35
N GLY A 92 0.40 7.13 -4.93
CA GLY A 92 0.05 7.05 -3.50
C GLY A 92 0.43 5.69 -2.90
N GLY A 93 0.16 4.58 -3.61
CA GLY A 93 0.59 3.25 -3.20
C GLY A 93 2.11 3.11 -3.15
N ALA A 94 2.82 3.70 -4.12
CA ALA A 94 4.28 3.73 -4.10
C ALA A 94 4.83 4.56 -2.93
N ALA A 95 4.21 5.70 -2.59
CA ALA A 95 4.58 6.47 -1.40
C ALA A 95 4.40 5.66 -0.10
N VAL A 96 3.32 4.89 0.01
CA VAL A 96 3.13 3.95 1.12
C VAL A 96 4.23 2.88 1.12
N HIS A 97 4.59 2.31 -0.03
CA HIS A 97 5.67 1.33 -0.13
C HIS A 97 7.02 1.89 0.33
N VAL A 98 7.37 3.12 -0.09
CA VAL A 98 8.58 3.82 0.37
C VAL A 98 8.53 4.01 1.88
N ALA A 99 7.43 4.55 2.40
CA ALA A 99 7.24 4.76 3.84
C ALA A 99 7.39 3.47 4.65
N LEU A 100 6.86 2.35 4.17
CA LEU A 100 7.00 1.04 4.81
C LEU A 100 8.46 0.55 4.85
N ASN A 101 9.23 0.78 3.78
CA ASN A 101 10.65 0.41 3.76
C ASN A 101 11.48 1.26 4.72
N GLU A 102 11.25 2.56 4.73
CA GLU A 102 11.90 3.48 5.67
C GLU A 102 11.49 3.19 7.12
N PHE A 103 10.25 2.78 7.34
CA PHE A 103 9.73 2.38 8.65
C PHE A 103 10.43 1.14 9.19
N VAL A 104 10.65 0.12 8.34
CA VAL A 104 11.46 -1.06 8.73
C VAL A 104 12.91 -0.66 9.01
N ALA A 105 13.51 0.22 8.21
CA ALA A 105 14.87 0.70 8.44
C ALA A 105 14.99 1.45 9.79
N ALA A 106 14.02 2.31 10.11
CA ALA A 106 13.96 3.00 11.40
C ALA A 106 13.78 2.02 12.57
N GLY A 107 12.92 1.00 12.39
CA GLY A 107 12.77 -0.10 13.36
C GLY A 107 14.07 -0.85 13.61
N LYS A 108 14.83 -1.18 12.55
CA LYS A 108 16.15 -1.80 12.66
C LYS A 108 17.15 -0.94 13.43
N SER A 109 17.13 0.39 13.20
CA SER A 109 18.02 1.32 13.94
C SER A 109 17.72 1.32 15.43
N ILE A 110 16.44 1.31 15.83
CA ILE A 110 16.06 1.21 17.25
C ILE A 110 16.48 -0.14 17.83
N ALA A 111 16.16 -1.23 17.11
CA ALA A 111 16.48 -2.58 17.53
C ALA A 111 18.00 -2.79 17.70
N ALA A 112 18.83 -2.23 16.82
CA ALA A 112 20.29 -2.30 16.91
C ALA A 112 20.81 -1.75 18.25
N GLY A 113 20.29 -0.60 18.68
CA GLY A 113 20.63 0.00 19.97
C GLY A 113 20.26 -0.88 21.16
N VAL A 114 19.10 -1.53 21.12
CA VAL A 114 18.62 -2.41 22.21
C VAL A 114 19.32 -3.76 22.18
N LEU A 115 19.54 -4.34 20.98
CA LEU A 115 20.20 -5.63 20.80
C LEU A 115 21.75 -5.56 20.88
N GLY A 116 22.31 -4.35 21.03
CA GLY A 116 23.75 -4.14 21.16
C GLY A 116 24.57 -4.60 19.97
N CYS A 117 24.08 -4.33 18.74
CA CYS A 117 24.76 -4.70 17.50
C CYS A 117 24.67 -3.58 16.45
N GLU A 118 25.47 -3.68 15.40
CA GLU A 118 25.37 -2.80 14.23
C GLU A 118 24.04 -3.05 13.49
N ILE A 119 23.50 -2.01 12.84
CA ILE A 119 22.20 -2.06 12.14
C ILE A 119 22.15 -3.15 11.06
N ASP A 120 23.28 -3.38 10.37
CA ASP A 120 23.40 -4.38 9.32
C ASP A 120 23.33 -5.83 9.85
N HIS A 121 23.55 -6.00 11.16
CA HIS A 121 23.40 -7.28 11.83
C HIS A 121 21.98 -7.52 12.37
N VAL A 122 21.07 -6.56 12.25
CA VAL A 122 19.67 -6.75 12.61
C VAL A 122 18.92 -7.43 11.49
N ALA A 123 18.51 -8.67 11.71
CA ALA A 123 17.56 -9.36 10.85
C ALA A 123 16.13 -8.85 11.14
N PHE A 124 15.32 -8.71 10.08
CA PHE A 124 13.89 -8.44 10.18
C PHE A 124 13.14 -9.49 9.38
N ASP A 125 12.33 -10.27 10.05
CA ASP A 125 11.50 -11.30 9.44
C ASP A 125 10.18 -11.43 10.21
N ALA A 126 9.07 -11.57 9.47
CA ALA A 126 7.73 -11.78 10.01
C ALA A 126 7.37 -10.87 11.21
N GLY A 127 7.73 -9.57 11.13
CA GLY A 127 7.44 -8.59 12.17
C GLY A 127 8.38 -8.58 13.37
N LEU A 128 9.44 -9.38 13.33
CA LEU A 128 10.42 -9.51 14.41
C LEU A 128 11.79 -8.98 13.99
N PHE A 129 12.40 -8.23 14.88
CA PHE A 129 13.77 -7.74 14.81
C PHE A 129 14.65 -8.59 15.72
N SER A 130 15.71 -9.18 15.19
CA SER A 130 16.59 -10.06 15.94
C SER A 130 18.06 -9.83 15.60
N ASN A 131 18.95 -10.25 16.50
CA ASN A 131 20.38 -10.36 16.22
C ASN A 131 20.73 -11.84 16.03
N PRO A 132 20.90 -12.33 14.78
CA PRO A 132 21.21 -13.74 14.51
C PRO A 132 22.53 -14.21 15.13
N SER A 133 23.45 -13.31 15.42
CA SER A 133 24.73 -13.61 16.07
C SER A 133 24.61 -13.76 17.60
N ASN A 134 23.47 -13.36 18.20
CA ASN A 134 23.19 -13.48 19.61
C ASN A 134 21.75 -13.93 19.86
N THR A 135 21.51 -15.21 19.75
CA THR A 135 20.19 -15.84 19.92
C THR A 135 19.70 -15.92 21.37
N THR A 136 20.52 -15.49 22.33
CA THR A 136 20.10 -15.40 23.75
C THR A 136 19.22 -14.19 24.00
N LEU A 137 19.29 -13.16 23.14
CA LEU A 137 18.44 -11.99 23.22
C LEU A 137 17.08 -12.29 22.59
N LYS A 138 16.02 -11.89 23.29
CA LYS A 138 14.65 -12.02 22.77
C LYS A 138 14.47 -11.11 21.55
N PRO A 139 13.92 -11.60 20.43
CA PRO A 139 13.53 -10.75 19.32
C PRO A 139 12.50 -9.68 19.76
N MET A 140 12.56 -8.52 19.13
CA MET A 140 11.67 -7.39 19.37
C MET A 140 10.57 -7.37 18.31
N ASN A 141 9.34 -7.10 18.71
CA ASN A 141 8.24 -6.83 17.81
C ASN A 141 7.99 -5.32 17.66
N TRP A 142 6.97 -4.94 16.89
CA TRP A 142 6.65 -3.53 16.65
C TRP A 142 6.22 -2.77 17.93
N THR A 143 5.59 -3.44 18.89
CA THR A 143 5.25 -2.84 20.19
C THR A 143 6.52 -2.54 20.99
N ASP A 144 7.48 -3.46 20.98
CA ASP A 144 8.78 -3.23 21.62
C ASP A 144 9.53 -2.06 20.95
N ILE A 145 9.50 -1.98 19.61
CA ILE A 145 10.08 -0.86 18.85
C ILE A 145 9.42 0.47 19.25
N ALA A 146 8.08 0.49 19.32
CA ALA A 146 7.34 1.69 19.71
C ALA A 146 7.73 2.17 21.11
N ALA A 147 7.86 1.25 22.07
CA ALA A 147 8.24 1.55 23.45
C ALA A 147 9.67 2.08 23.57
N HIS A 148 10.59 1.67 22.69
CA HIS A 148 11.98 2.12 22.67
C HIS A 148 12.22 3.29 21.70
N SER A 149 11.19 3.78 21.00
CA SER A 149 11.31 4.98 20.19
C SER A 149 11.49 6.22 21.10
N ASN A 150 12.30 7.18 20.67
CA ASN A 150 12.48 8.44 21.40
C ASN A 150 11.30 9.41 21.23
N ALA A 151 10.24 8.99 20.52
CA ALA A 151 9.06 9.80 20.25
C ALA A 151 7.94 9.48 21.24
N THR A 152 7.33 10.50 21.80
CA THR A 152 6.10 10.35 22.60
C THR A 152 4.96 9.91 21.67
N GLY A 153 4.49 8.68 21.80
CA GLY A 153 3.40 8.15 20.96
C GLY A 153 3.83 7.08 19.95
N GLY A 154 5.08 6.60 20.00
CA GLY A 154 5.60 5.54 19.15
C GLY A 154 6.46 6.03 17.99
N LEU A 155 6.80 5.11 17.07
CA LEU A 155 7.61 5.42 15.88
C LEU A 155 6.70 5.91 14.76
N SER A 156 7.08 7.00 14.10
CA SER A 156 6.37 7.55 12.93
C SER A 156 7.36 7.94 11.83
N VAL A 157 7.09 7.50 10.61
CA VAL A 157 7.94 7.76 9.44
C VAL A 157 7.10 8.30 8.30
N LEU A 158 7.61 9.31 7.59
CA LEU A 158 7.00 9.90 6.40
C LEU A 158 7.82 9.48 5.18
N GLY A 159 7.20 8.79 4.24
CA GLY A 159 7.78 8.46 2.94
C GLY A 159 7.22 9.35 1.84
N GLU A 160 8.03 9.61 0.84
CA GLU A 160 7.68 10.40 -0.34
C GLU A 160 8.03 9.64 -1.61
N PHE A 161 7.15 9.70 -2.60
CA PHE A 161 7.42 9.14 -3.91
C PHE A 161 7.11 10.14 -5.02
N LEU A 162 8.10 10.34 -5.89
CA LEU A 162 7.98 11.09 -7.13
C LEU A 162 8.22 10.11 -8.28
N PRO A 163 7.20 9.75 -9.08
CA PRO A 163 7.41 8.83 -10.19
C PRO A 163 8.27 9.47 -11.29
N PRO A 164 9.11 8.69 -11.96
CA PRO A 164 9.94 9.21 -13.07
C PRO A 164 9.09 9.58 -14.29
N ASP A 165 7.97 8.88 -14.51
CA ASP A 165 7.03 9.11 -15.61
C ASP A 165 5.68 8.46 -15.29
N VAL A 166 4.71 8.63 -16.20
CA VAL A 166 3.42 7.92 -16.18
C VAL A 166 3.58 6.46 -16.64
N THR A 167 2.60 5.63 -16.32
CA THR A 167 2.53 4.23 -16.78
C THR A 167 1.28 4.02 -17.63
N TYR A 168 1.21 2.88 -18.32
CA TYR A 168 0.15 2.59 -19.28
C TYR A 168 -0.40 1.18 -19.05
N PRO A 169 -1.19 0.95 -17.96
CA PRO A 169 -1.92 -0.30 -17.83
C PRO A 169 -2.87 -0.48 -19.01
N ASN A 170 -3.00 -1.70 -19.47
CA ASN A 170 -3.82 -2.02 -20.65
C ASN A 170 -4.43 -3.41 -20.53
N GLY A 171 -5.43 -3.69 -21.35
CA GLY A 171 -6.10 -4.97 -21.30
C GLY A 171 -7.07 -5.19 -22.46
N CYS A 172 -7.72 -6.34 -22.41
CA CYS A 172 -8.79 -6.70 -23.33
C CYS A 172 -9.95 -7.32 -22.56
N HIS A 173 -11.14 -6.78 -22.75
CA HIS A 173 -12.37 -7.30 -22.19
C HIS A 173 -13.25 -7.85 -23.31
N ILE A 174 -13.76 -9.05 -23.15
CA ILE A 174 -14.72 -9.69 -24.06
C ILE A 174 -15.95 -10.04 -23.25
N CYS A 175 -17.09 -9.53 -23.69
CA CYS A 175 -18.37 -9.74 -23.02
C CYS A 175 -19.35 -10.41 -23.99
N GLU A 176 -19.92 -11.52 -23.59
CA GLU A 176 -21.01 -12.19 -24.31
C GLU A 176 -22.30 -12.05 -23.50
N ILE A 177 -23.36 -11.58 -24.16
CA ILE A 177 -24.66 -11.36 -23.52
C ILE A 177 -25.77 -12.07 -24.27
N GLU A 178 -26.84 -12.41 -23.55
CA GLU A 178 -28.14 -12.81 -24.10
C GLU A 178 -29.21 -11.78 -23.71
N ILE A 179 -30.08 -11.49 -24.64
CA ILE A 179 -31.22 -10.59 -24.43
C ILE A 179 -32.51 -11.37 -24.73
N ASP A 180 -33.38 -11.47 -23.72
CA ASP A 180 -34.72 -11.98 -23.91
C ASP A 180 -35.55 -10.96 -24.72
N PRO A 181 -35.98 -11.31 -25.94
CA PRO A 181 -36.73 -10.38 -26.81
C PRO A 181 -38.10 -10.03 -26.28
N ALA A 182 -38.72 -10.86 -25.42
CA ALA A 182 -40.03 -10.60 -24.84
C ALA A 182 -40.02 -9.60 -23.68
N THR A 183 -38.94 -9.60 -22.89
CA THR A 183 -38.84 -8.79 -21.66
C THR A 183 -37.77 -7.71 -21.73
N GLY A 184 -36.85 -7.78 -22.72
CA GLY A 184 -35.66 -6.92 -22.79
C GLY A 184 -34.60 -7.22 -21.70
N LYS A 185 -34.78 -8.26 -20.90
CA LYS A 185 -33.82 -8.64 -19.85
C LYS A 185 -32.50 -9.05 -20.47
N VAL A 186 -31.41 -8.41 -19.97
CA VAL A 186 -30.02 -8.75 -20.32
C VAL A 186 -29.45 -9.70 -19.30
N SER A 187 -28.76 -10.74 -19.73
CA SER A 187 -27.96 -11.64 -18.92
C SER A 187 -26.57 -11.82 -19.53
N PHE A 188 -25.55 -11.94 -18.67
CA PHE A 188 -24.20 -12.28 -19.12
C PHE A 188 -24.15 -13.78 -19.40
N ALA A 189 -23.70 -14.16 -20.59
CA ALA A 189 -23.40 -15.54 -20.93
C ALA A 189 -21.95 -15.86 -20.58
N ASP A 190 -21.02 -14.93 -20.86
CA ASP A 190 -19.62 -15.03 -20.48
C ASP A 190 -18.97 -13.64 -20.39
N TYR A 191 -17.91 -13.53 -19.57
CA TYR A 191 -17.11 -12.32 -19.46
C TYR A 191 -15.64 -12.68 -19.21
N VAL A 192 -14.79 -12.41 -20.18
CA VAL A 192 -13.36 -12.73 -20.13
C VAL A 192 -12.56 -11.44 -20.08
N VAL A 193 -11.59 -11.38 -19.16
CA VAL A 193 -10.68 -10.24 -19.00
C VAL A 193 -9.25 -10.73 -19.03
N VAL A 194 -8.42 -10.04 -19.80
CA VAL A 194 -6.96 -10.18 -19.75
C VAL A 194 -6.39 -8.78 -19.55
N GLU A 195 -5.60 -8.59 -18.48
CA GLU A 195 -5.07 -7.28 -18.14
C GLU A 195 -3.57 -7.35 -17.83
N ASP A 196 -2.85 -6.30 -18.27
CA ASP A 196 -1.51 -5.99 -17.83
C ASP A 196 -1.56 -4.75 -16.90
N VAL A 197 -1.51 -5.00 -15.63
CA VAL A 197 -1.50 -3.98 -14.57
C VAL A 197 -0.13 -3.86 -13.88
N GLY A 198 0.90 -4.55 -14.41
CA GLY A 198 2.20 -4.68 -13.77
C GLY A 198 2.14 -5.56 -12.52
N THR A 199 2.68 -5.08 -11.41
CA THR A 199 2.69 -5.84 -10.15
C THR A 199 1.30 -5.88 -9.52
N VAL A 200 0.74 -7.08 -9.36
CA VAL A 200 -0.54 -7.31 -8.67
C VAL A 200 -0.32 -7.20 -7.17
N LEU A 201 -0.98 -6.24 -6.52
CA LEU A 201 -0.85 -6.00 -5.08
C LEU A 201 -1.72 -6.93 -4.23
N ASN A 202 -2.85 -7.35 -4.77
CA ASN A 202 -3.80 -8.23 -4.10
C ASN A 202 -4.47 -9.12 -5.16
N ALA A 203 -4.02 -10.37 -5.24
CA ALA A 203 -4.57 -11.40 -6.13
C ALA A 203 -5.67 -12.21 -5.43
#